data_8508bc80b81eafc223c8d4ffbbcec7bb
#
_entry.id   8508bc80b81eafc223c8d4ffbbcec7bb
#
_cell.length_a   1.000
_cell.length_b   1.000
_cell.length_c   1.000
_cell.angle_alpha   90.00
_cell.angle_beta   90.00
_cell.angle_gamma   90.00
#
_symmetry.space_group_name_H-M   'P 1'
#
loop_
_entity.id
_entity.type
_entity.pdbx_description
1 polymer ?
#
loop_
_entity_poly.entity_id
_entity_poly.type
_entity_poly.pdbx_seq_one_letter_code
_entity_poly.pdbx_strand_id
1 'polypeptide(L)'
;MTAVFPAPAWLVGCGNMAGAMVEGWRAGGIDMSAVTVIRPSGKPVEGVRTITTYPDEKPAFVMLGFKPQKLDEVVAGLAPLVGAGTTLVSMLAGVAAASLRGRFPEAKAIVRIMPNLPVAQVQGVTAIYSADGNQDELHDVRQLMASLGMIAWCETEEELGVIGAVAAAGVAYVARFGEALARSGEALGLRSVQAQMVAEQTLIGTGAFAAATGSHMADIARQVASPKGTTEQGLAVLDAADGLQPLLDRTLDAAIRRGKELAAEAAARD
;
A
#
# COMPACT_ATOMS: atom_id res chain seq x y z
N MET A 1 22.72 -3.04 3.84
CA MET A 1 22.88 -3.35 2.41
C MET A 1 21.81 -2.60 1.65
N THR A 2 22.11 -2.00 0.51
CA THR A 2 21.12 -1.32 -0.33
C THR A 2 20.24 -2.38 -0.98
N ALA A 3 18.91 -2.18 -0.98
CA ALA A 3 17.97 -3.08 -1.65
C ALA A 3 18.27 -3.12 -3.16
N VAL A 4 18.22 -4.31 -3.77
CA VAL A 4 18.49 -4.52 -5.20
C VAL A 4 17.42 -5.39 -5.79
N PHE A 5 16.97 -5.08 -7.00
CA PHE A 5 16.05 -5.95 -7.73
C PHE A 5 16.76 -7.21 -8.20
N PRO A 6 16.19 -8.43 -7.94
CA PRO A 6 16.64 -9.63 -8.63
C PRO A 6 16.49 -9.46 -10.14
N ALA A 7 17.56 -9.72 -10.90
CA ALA A 7 17.59 -9.45 -12.34
C ALA A 7 17.38 -10.73 -13.16
N PRO A 8 16.60 -10.66 -14.25
CA PRO A 8 15.78 -9.55 -14.74
C PRO A 8 14.53 -9.34 -13.89
N ALA A 9 14.10 -8.08 -13.70
CA ALA A 9 12.91 -7.71 -12.96
C ALA A 9 11.84 -7.09 -13.87
N TRP A 10 10.64 -7.63 -13.83
CA TRP A 10 9.53 -7.15 -14.65
C TRP A 10 8.40 -6.57 -13.81
N LEU A 11 7.97 -5.36 -14.14
CA LEU A 11 6.74 -4.77 -13.65
C LEU A 11 5.67 -4.91 -14.73
N VAL A 12 4.79 -5.90 -14.58
CA VAL A 12 3.71 -6.16 -15.54
C VAL A 12 2.53 -5.27 -15.21
N GLY A 13 2.34 -4.23 -16.04
CA GLY A 13 1.48 -3.11 -15.72
C GLY A 13 2.17 -2.10 -14.80
N CYS A 14 1.80 -0.82 -14.96
CA CYS A 14 2.27 0.26 -14.08
C CYS A 14 1.15 1.30 -14.01
N GLY A 15 0.14 1.01 -13.17
CA GLY A 15 -0.93 1.92 -12.80
C GLY A 15 -0.48 2.87 -11.70
N ASN A 16 -1.43 3.58 -11.07
CA ASN A 16 -1.13 4.60 -10.05
C ASN A 16 -0.28 4.05 -8.91
N MET A 17 -0.61 2.88 -8.35
CA MET A 17 0.12 2.31 -7.22
C MET A 17 1.52 1.81 -7.62
N ALA A 18 1.64 1.05 -8.71
CA ALA A 18 2.96 0.62 -9.19
C ALA A 18 3.82 1.82 -9.61
N GLY A 19 3.23 2.87 -10.17
CA GLY A 19 3.91 4.13 -10.47
C GLY A 19 4.43 4.82 -9.21
N ALA A 20 3.62 4.91 -8.16
CA ALA A 20 4.02 5.46 -6.87
C ALA A 20 5.18 4.67 -6.24
N MET A 21 5.18 3.33 -6.36
CA MET A 21 6.31 2.50 -5.91
C MET A 21 7.59 2.77 -6.72
N VAL A 22 7.48 2.89 -8.05
CA VAL A 22 8.63 3.25 -8.91
C VAL A 22 9.19 4.62 -8.51
N GLU A 23 8.34 5.59 -8.28
CA GLU A 23 8.73 6.93 -7.80
C GLU A 23 9.46 6.83 -6.46
N GLY A 24 8.91 6.09 -5.49
CA GLY A 24 9.53 5.88 -4.19
C GLY A 24 10.88 5.16 -4.27
N TRP A 25 11.02 4.10 -5.07
CA TRP A 25 12.29 3.42 -5.27
C TRP A 25 13.35 4.34 -5.87
N ARG A 26 12.97 5.15 -6.86
CA ARG A 26 13.89 6.14 -7.45
C ARG A 26 14.28 7.22 -6.43
N ALA A 27 13.31 7.75 -5.70
CA ALA A 27 13.56 8.74 -4.63
C ALA A 27 14.45 8.18 -3.52
N GLY A 28 14.29 6.90 -3.19
CA GLY A 28 15.11 6.15 -2.23
C GLY A 28 16.50 5.72 -2.77
N GLY A 29 16.81 6.06 -4.04
CA GLY A 29 18.12 5.74 -4.64
C GLY A 29 18.31 4.28 -5.04
N ILE A 30 17.22 3.52 -5.22
CA ILE A 30 17.29 2.13 -5.70
C ILE A 30 17.64 2.11 -7.20
N ASP A 31 18.59 1.27 -7.57
CA ASP A 31 18.94 1.07 -8.97
C ASP A 31 17.81 0.37 -9.74
N MET A 32 17.27 1.07 -10.72
CA MET A 32 16.18 0.58 -11.59
C MET A 32 16.69 -0.01 -12.91
N SER A 33 17.99 -0.15 -13.12
CA SER A 33 18.57 -0.62 -14.39
C SER A 33 18.16 -2.06 -14.74
N ALA A 34 17.92 -2.91 -13.75
CA ALA A 34 17.44 -4.29 -13.93
C ALA A 34 15.91 -4.36 -14.18
N VAL A 35 15.19 -3.25 -14.04
CA VAL A 35 13.73 -3.22 -14.07
C VAL A 35 13.22 -2.86 -15.47
N THR A 36 12.28 -3.65 -15.96
CA THR A 36 11.53 -3.36 -17.19
C THR A 36 10.04 -3.32 -16.90
N VAL A 37 9.40 -2.20 -17.22
CA VAL A 37 7.94 -2.08 -17.20
C VAL A 37 7.37 -2.64 -18.50
N ILE A 38 6.43 -3.57 -18.40
CA ILE A 38 5.75 -4.19 -19.51
C ILE A 38 4.28 -3.78 -19.47
N ARG A 39 3.83 -3.00 -20.46
CA ARG A 39 2.45 -2.49 -20.52
C ARG A 39 1.98 -2.28 -21.95
N PRO A 40 0.75 -2.73 -22.31
CA PRO A 40 0.25 -2.66 -23.70
C PRO A 40 0.18 -1.24 -24.27
N SER A 41 -0.01 -0.22 -23.41
CA SER A 41 -0.10 1.18 -23.85
C SER A 41 1.25 1.76 -24.32
N GLY A 42 2.38 1.14 -23.99
CA GLY A 42 3.72 1.68 -24.27
C GLY A 42 4.02 3.03 -23.62
N LYS A 43 3.09 3.60 -22.80
CA LYS A 43 3.31 4.91 -22.16
C LYS A 43 4.56 4.85 -21.29
N PRO A 44 5.58 5.70 -21.51
CA PRO A 44 6.82 5.67 -20.75
C PRO A 44 6.58 5.84 -19.25
N VAL A 45 7.39 5.13 -18.46
CA VAL A 45 7.54 5.35 -17.03
C VAL A 45 8.91 5.99 -16.82
N GLU A 46 8.93 7.12 -16.14
CA GLU A 46 10.13 7.91 -15.97
C GLU A 46 11.24 7.14 -15.26
N GLY A 47 12.44 7.13 -15.85
CA GLY A 47 13.62 6.47 -15.29
C GLY A 47 13.60 4.93 -15.34
N VAL A 48 12.66 4.32 -16.07
CA VAL A 48 12.57 2.86 -16.20
C VAL A 48 12.31 2.46 -17.65
N ARG A 49 13.00 1.43 -18.11
CA ARG A 49 12.76 0.85 -19.44
C ARG A 49 11.30 0.43 -19.56
N THR A 50 10.59 0.89 -20.59
CA THR A 50 9.18 0.56 -20.83
C THR A 50 9.02 -0.08 -22.21
N ILE A 51 8.36 -1.23 -22.28
CA ILE A 51 8.12 -2.00 -23.50
C ILE A 51 6.66 -2.50 -23.55
N THR A 52 6.24 -3.02 -24.68
CA THR A 52 4.86 -3.49 -24.92
C THR A 52 4.73 -5.01 -24.98
N THR A 53 5.84 -5.73 -25.16
CA THR A 53 5.89 -7.19 -25.31
C THR A 53 6.84 -7.79 -24.30
N TYR A 54 6.63 -9.03 -23.91
CA TYR A 54 7.55 -9.74 -23.02
C TYR A 54 8.90 -9.96 -23.71
N PRO A 55 10.04 -9.77 -23.02
CA PRO A 55 11.36 -10.15 -23.52
C PRO A 55 11.47 -11.69 -23.66
N ASP A 56 12.38 -12.14 -24.54
CA ASP A 56 12.74 -13.56 -24.68
C ASP A 56 13.79 -13.95 -23.62
N GLU A 57 13.41 -13.82 -22.34
CA GLU A 57 14.21 -14.20 -21.19
C GLU A 57 13.31 -14.58 -20.02
N LYS A 58 13.83 -15.32 -19.04
CA LYS A 58 13.05 -15.64 -17.84
C LYS A 58 13.35 -14.64 -16.73
N PRO A 59 12.32 -14.00 -16.16
CA PRO A 59 12.51 -13.04 -15.07
C PRO A 59 12.84 -13.74 -13.75
N ALA A 60 13.71 -13.13 -12.94
CA ALA A 60 13.93 -13.53 -11.56
C ALA A 60 12.87 -12.91 -10.62
N PHE A 61 12.31 -11.77 -11.00
CA PHE A 61 11.29 -11.05 -10.26
C PHE A 61 10.18 -10.57 -11.20
N VAL A 62 8.93 -10.80 -10.84
CA VAL A 62 7.76 -10.28 -11.54
C VAL A 62 6.84 -9.60 -10.54
N MET A 63 6.45 -8.35 -10.79
CA MET A 63 5.42 -7.67 -10.02
C MET A 63 4.19 -7.41 -10.87
N LEU A 64 3.03 -7.88 -10.42
CA LEU A 64 1.73 -7.68 -11.07
C LEU A 64 1.09 -6.38 -10.58
N GLY A 65 1.08 -5.34 -11.45
CA GLY A 65 0.61 -4.00 -11.15
C GLY A 65 -0.47 -3.48 -12.11
N PHE A 66 -1.46 -4.32 -12.42
CA PHE A 66 -2.60 -4.00 -13.31
C PHE A 66 -3.94 -4.25 -12.60
N LYS A 67 -5.06 -4.01 -13.27
CA LYS A 67 -6.40 -4.27 -12.68
C LYS A 67 -6.68 -5.77 -12.62
N PRO A 68 -7.21 -6.34 -11.51
CA PRO A 68 -7.46 -7.78 -11.35
C PRO A 68 -8.24 -8.42 -12.51
N GLN A 69 -9.16 -7.67 -13.14
CA GLN A 69 -9.98 -8.14 -14.28
C GLN A 69 -9.17 -8.48 -15.52
N LYS A 70 -7.89 -8.11 -15.55
CA LYS A 70 -6.96 -8.41 -16.65
C LYS A 70 -6.11 -9.67 -16.39
N LEU A 71 -6.32 -10.36 -15.26
CA LEU A 71 -5.43 -11.44 -14.83
C LEU A 71 -5.34 -12.55 -15.87
N ASP A 72 -6.47 -13.07 -16.37
CA ASP A 72 -6.46 -14.19 -17.30
C ASP A 72 -5.84 -13.84 -18.67
N GLU A 73 -6.07 -12.60 -19.13
CA GLU A 73 -5.41 -12.05 -20.33
C GLU A 73 -3.87 -12.02 -20.17
N VAL A 74 -3.39 -11.59 -19.01
CA VAL A 74 -1.96 -11.49 -18.70
C VAL A 74 -1.34 -12.87 -18.49
N VAL A 75 -2.03 -13.76 -17.80
CA VAL A 75 -1.56 -15.13 -17.52
C VAL A 75 -1.24 -15.88 -18.81
N ALA A 76 -2.08 -15.78 -19.84
CA ALA A 76 -1.87 -16.46 -21.10
C ALA A 76 -0.51 -16.20 -21.75
N GLY A 77 0.01 -14.96 -21.61
CA GLY A 77 1.33 -14.59 -22.14
C GLY A 77 2.46 -14.69 -21.13
N LEU A 78 2.18 -14.52 -19.83
CA LEU A 78 3.19 -14.45 -18.79
C LEU A 78 3.54 -15.82 -18.18
N ALA A 79 2.56 -16.70 -18.00
CA ALA A 79 2.78 -17.97 -17.30
C ALA A 79 3.89 -18.85 -17.92
N PRO A 80 4.05 -18.96 -19.26
CA PRO A 80 5.15 -19.72 -19.85
C PRO A 80 6.56 -19.19 -19.53
N LEU A 81 6.65 -17.91 -19.12
CA LEU A 81 7.91 -17.23 -18.83
C LEU A 81 8.28 -17.29 -17.35
N VAL A 82 7.30 -17.55 -16.48
CA VAL A 82 7.47 -17.69 -15.04
C VAL A 82 7.94 -19.12 -14.72
N GLY A 83 9.03 -19.26 -13.99
CA GLY A 83 9.59 -20.57 -13.66
C GLY A 83 10.16 -20.64 -12.24
N ALA A 84 10.83 -21.76 -11.91
CA ALA A 84 11.37 -22.04 -10.58
C ALA A 84 12.42 -21.02 -10.05
N GLY A 85 12.91 -20.12 -10.90
CA GLY A 85 13.75 -18.98 -10.51
C GLY A 85 13.00 -17.68 -10.25
N THR A 86 11.67 -17.63 -10.53
CA THR A 86 10.88 -16.40 -10.51
C THR A 86 10.13 -16.22 -9.21
N THR A 87 10.38 -15.13 -8.48
CA THR A 87 9.50 -14.67 -7.41
C THR A 87 8.41 -13.78 -8.00
N LEU A 88 7.14 -14.18 -7.84
CA LEU A 88 5.98 -13.44 -8.31
C LEU A 88 5.37 -12.61 -7.17
N VAL A 89 5.39 -11.30 -7.30
CA VAL A 89 4.82 -10.35 -6.35
C VAL A 89 3.52 -9.79 -6.92
N SER A 90 2.43 -9.86 -6.17
CA SER A 90 1.12 -9.39 -6.62
C SER A 90 0.56 -8.31 -5.70
N MET A 91 0.13 -7.19 -6.28
CA MET A 91 -0.68 -6.17 -5.61
C MET A 91 -2.14 -6.19 -6.08
N LEU A 92 -2.58 -7.28 -6.71
CA LEU A 92 -3.93 -7.38 -7.26
C LEU A 92 -4.96 -7.55 -6.13
N ALA A 93 -5.83 -6.56 -5.98
CA ALA A 93 -6.88 -6.61 -4.98
C ALA A 93 -7.87 -7.76 -5.27
N GLY A 94 -8.23 -8.51 -4.23
CA GLY A 94 -9.19 -9.61 -4.34
C GLY A 94 -8.66 -10.90 -4.99
N VAL A 95 -7.38 -10.95 -5.41
CA VAL A 95 -6.78 -12.18 -5.98
C VAL A 95 -5.98 -12.90 -4.91
N ALA A 96 -6.43 -14.08 -4.51
CA ALA A 96 -5.80 -14.88 -3.46
C ALA A 96 -4.47 -15.51 -3.91
N ALA A 97 -3.57 -15.78 -2.96
CA ALA A 97 -2.29 -16.46 -3.23
C ALA A 97 -2.50 -17.84 -3.88
N ALA A 98 -3.50 -18.58 -3.43
CA ALA A 98 -3.84 -19.89 -4.01
C ALA A 98 -4.29 -19.79 -5.48
N SER A 99 -5.09 -18.77 -5.82
CA SER A 99 -5.49 -18.50 -7.21
C SER A 99 -4.30 -18.14 -8.10
N LEU A 100 -3.35 -17.34 -7.58
CA LEU A 100 -2.10 -17.05 -8.28
C LEU A 100 -1.23 -18.30 -8.44
N ARG A 101 -1.14 -19.15 -7.41
CA ARG A 101 -0.39 -20.41 -7.48
C ARG A 101 -0.96 -21.36 -8.54
N GLY A 102 -2.28 -21.46 -8.64
CA GLY A 102 -2.92 -22.24 -9.71
C GLY A 102 -2.57 -21.77 -11.12
N ARG A 103 -2.39 -20.45 -11.31
CA ARG A 103 -2.05 -19.85 -12.61
C ARG A 103 -0.55 -19.81 -12.91
N PHE A 104 0.27 -19.80 -11.88
CA PHE A 104 1.74 -19.76 -11.97
C PHE A 104 2.35 -20.90 -11.15
N PRO A 105 2.07 -22.18 -11.51
CA PRO A 105 2.49 -23.33 -10.69
C PRO A 105 4.01 -23.44 -10.56
N GLU A 106 4.76 -23.00 -11.56
CA GLU A 106 6.22 -23.09 -11.61
C GLU A 106 6.93 -21.92 -10.88
N ALA A 107 6.20 -20.91 -10.39
CA ALA A 107 6.83 -19.79 -9.68
C ALA A 107 7.54 -20.28 -8.41
N LYS A 108 8.77 -19.78 -8.16
CA LYS A 108 9.55 -20.05 -6.96
C LYS A 108 8.76 -19.69 -5.69
N ALA A 109 8.18 -18.51 -5.69
CA ALA A 109 7.33 -18.04 -4.59
C ALA A 109 6.25 -17.09 -5.13
N ILE A 110 5.09 -17.13 -4.47
CA ILE A 110 3.99 -16.18 -4.65
C ILE A 110 3.95 -15.28 -3.42
N VAL A 111 4.12 -13.99 -3.63
CA VAL A 111 4.08 -12.97 -2.58
C VAL A 111 2.94 -12.00 -2.87
N ARG A 112 2.04 -11.83 -1.94
CA ARG A 112 1.03 -10.77 -1.99
C ARG A 112 1.51 -9.56 -1.24
N ILE A 113 1.35 -8.38 -1.82
CA ILE A 113 1.63 -7.11 -1.16
C ILE A 113 0.43 -6.19 -1.21
N MET A 114 0.30 -5.35 -0.20
CA MET A 114 -0.68 -4.26 -0.17
C MET A 114 0.00 -2.98 0.28
N PRO A 115 0.59 -2.22 -0.66
CA PRO A 115 1.18 -0.91 -0.41
C PRO A 115 0.11 0.17 -0.28
N ASN A 116 0.48 1.31 0.31
CA ASN A 116 -0.33 2.51 0.30
C ASN A 116 0.37 3.66 -0.46
N LEU A 117 -0.38 4.70 -0.81
CA LEU A 117 0.09 5.78 -1.68
C LEU A 117 1.36 6.52 -1.19
N PRO A 118 1.59 6.74 0.13
CA PRO A 118 2.81 7.36 0.64
C PRO A 118 4.12 6.63 0.33
N VAL A 119 4.09 5.43 -0.26
CA VAL A 119 5.29 4.75 -0.79
C VAL A 119 6.07 5.63 -1.77
N ALA A 120 5.39 6.52 -2.52
CA ALA A 120 6.02 7.49 -3.41
C ALA A 120 6.97 8.45 -2.68
N GLN A 121 6.73 8.70 -1.41
CA GLN A 121 7.52 9.58 -0.55
C GLN A 121 8.41 8.79 0.43
N VAL A 122 8.58 7.48 0.24
CA VAL A 122 9.34 6.61 1.16
C VAL A 122 8.76 6.63 2.59
N GLN A 123 7.46 6.93 2.71
CA GLN A 123 6.69 7.01 3.96
C GLN A 123 5.51 6.03 3.96
N GLY A 124 5.60 5.00 3.10
CA GLY A 124 4.52 4.05 2.92
C GLY A 124 4.43 3.00 4.02
N VAL A 125 3.32 2.29 4.00
CA VAL A 125 3.15 1.00 4.68
C VAL A 125 2.90 -0.03 3.59
N THR A 126 3.67 -1.12 3.60
CA THR A 126 3.44 -2.26 2.71
C THR A 126 3.19 -3.51 3.55
N ALA A 127 1.96 -4.02 3.52
CA ALA A 127 1.67 -5.34 4.06
C ALA A 127 2.18 -6.41 3.08
N ILE A 128 2.72 -7.51 3.62
CA ILE A 128 3.32 -8.61 2.84
C ILE A 128 2.81 -9.94 3.39
N TYR A 129 2.35 -10.81 2.51
CA TYR A 129 1.98 -12.18 2.81
C TYR A 129 2.53 -13.14 1.77
N SER A 130 3.01 -14.29 2.22
CA SER A 130 3.36 -15.42 1.35
C SER A 130 3.14 -16.74 2.10
N ALA A 131 2.59 -17.72 1.40
CA ALA A 131 2.51 -19.10 1.88
C ALA A 131 3.77 -19.93 1.50
N ASP A 132 4.64 -19.41 0.65
CA ASP A 132 5.80 -20.12 0.07
C ASP A 132 7.13 -19.80 0.76
N GLY A 133 7.11 -18.92 1.77
CA GLY A 133 8.32 -18.56 2.52
C GLY A 133 8.08 -17.44 3.51
N ASN A 134 8.91 -17.38 4.53
CA ASN A 134 8.88 -16.34 5.55
C ASN A 134 9.75 -15.12 5.14
N GLN A 135 9.77 -14.11 6.01
CA GLN A 135 10.50 -12.85 5.76
C GLN A 135 12.02 -13.01 5.55
N ASP A 136 12.63 -14.09 6.04
CA ASP A 136 14.07 -14.33 5.89
C ASP A 136 14.35 -15.03 4.56
N GLU A 137 13.51 -15.98 4.16
CA GLU A 137 13.58 -16.69 2.88
C GLU A 137 13.25 -15.76 1.69
N LEU A 138 12.38 -14.77 1.89
CA LEU A 138 12.00 -13.76 0.89
C LEU A 138 12.71 -12.42 1.14
N HIS A 139 13.97 -12.48 1.57
CA HIS A 139 14.79 -11.34 1.96
C HIS A 139 14.79 -10.22 0.90
N ASP A 140 14.95 -10.55 -0.38
CA ASP A 140 15.04 -9.55 -1.46
C ASP A 140 13.71 -8.77 -1.58
N VAL A 141 12.57 -9.47 -1.52
CA VAL A 141 11.24 -8.81 -1.53
C VAL A 141 11.09 -7.91 -0.30
N ARG A 142 11.47 -8.44 0.88
CA ARG A 142 11.42 -7.70 2.13
C ARG A 142 12.24 -6.42 2.06
N GLN A 143 13.47 -6.47 1.55
CA GLN A 143 14.34 -5.29 1.43
C GLN A 143 13.80 -4.26 0.42
N LEU A 144 13.29 -4.73 -0.73
CA LEU A 144 12.69 -3.85 -1.73
C LEU A 144 11.45 -3.12 -1.18
N MET A 145 10.59 -3.81 -0.43
CA MET A 145 9.41 -3.18 0.17
C MET A 145 9.80 -2.25 1.33
N ALA A 146 10.78 -2.65 2.16
CA ALA A 146 11.29 -1.82 3.26
C ALA A 146 11.93 -0.51 2.79
N SER A 147 12.46 -0.47 1.58
CA SER A 147 12.99 0.78 1.00
C SER A 147 11.92 1.80 0.62
N LEU A 148 10.64 1.44 0.70
CA LEU A 148 9.49 2.33 0.47
C LEU A 148 8.82 2.82 1.77
N GLY A 149 9.33 2.39 2.93
CA GLY A 149 8.80 2.73 4.24
C GLY A 149 8.67 1.53 5.18
N MET A 150 7.64 1.53 6.01
CA MET A 150 7.36 0.44 6.95
C MET A 150 6.83 -0.79 6.22
N ILE A 151 7.31 -1.97 6.60
CA ILE A 151 6.70 -3.24 6.20
C ILE A 151 5.94 -3.87 7.37
N ALA A 152 4.81 -4.52 7.04
CA ALA A 152 4.04 -5.35 7.96
C ALA A 152 3.96 -6.76 7.36
N TRP A 153 4.73 -7.70 7.93
CA TRP A 153 4.67 -9.09 7.52
C TRP A 153 3.45 -9.76 8.16
N CYS A 154 2.60 -10.38 7.34
CA CYS A 154 1.36 -11.01 7.77
C CYS A 154 1.55 -12.52 7.95
N GLU A 155 0.99 -13.07 9.02
CA GLU A 155 0.94 -14.51 9.28
C GLU A 155 -0.15 -15.17 8.42
N THR A 156 -1.22 -14.45 8.14
CA THR A 156 -2.35 -14.93 7.36
C THR A 156 -2.71 -13.97 6.22
N GLU A 157 -3.39 -14.48 5.21
CA GLU A 157 -3.87 -13.67 4.10
C GLU A 157 -5.01 -12.72 4.53
N GLU A 158 -5.75 -13.06 5.58
CA GLU A 158 -6.77 -12.20 6.19
C GLU A 158 -6.15 -10.95 6.82
N GLU A 159 -4.99 -11.09 7.49
CA GLU A 159 -4.27 -9.94 8.06
C GLU A 159 -3.85 -8.93 6.98
N LEU A 160 -3.47 -9.40 5.78
CA LEU A 160 -3.19 -8.53 4.65
C LEU A 160 -4.39 -7.63 4.34
N GLY A 161 -5.60 -8.17 4.38
CA GLY A 161 -6.84 -7.43 4.17
C GLY A 161 -7.11 -6.40 5.26
N VAL A 162 -6.87 -6.75 6.53
CA VAL A 162 -7.05 -5.84 7.68
C VAL A 162 -6.05 -4.69 7.61
N ILE A 163 -4.77 -4.99 7.39
CA ILE A 163 -3.73 -3.95 7.25
C ILE A 163 -4.04 -3.07 6.04
N GLY A 164 -4.54 -3.64 4.95
CA GLY A 164 -5.00 -2.89 3.78
C GLY A 164 -6.12 -1.90 4.10
N ALA A 165 -7.10 -2.30 4.92
CA ALA A 165 -8.16 -1.40 5.37
C ALA A 165 -7.63 -0.29 6.27
N VAL A 166 -6.68 -0.59 7.16
CA VAL A 166 -6.08 0.40 8.08
C VAL A 166 -5.09 1.33 7.37
N ALA A 167 -4.19 0.79 6.54
CA ALA A 167 -3.08 1.55 5.97
C ALA A 167 -3.36 2.04 4.55
N ALA A 168 -3.90 1.19 3.65
CA ALA A 168 -4.09 1.60 2.25
C ALA A 168 -5.33 2.49 2.11
N ALA A 169 -6.48 2.08 2.62
CA ALA A 169 -7.67 2.91 2.66
C ALA A 169 -7.56 4.02 3.72
N GLY A 170 -6.80 3.80 4.80
CA GLY A 170 -6.54 4.76 5.88
C GLY A 170 -6.00 6.10 5.40
N VAL A 171 -5.22 6.14 4.33
CA VAL A 171 -4.78 7.40 3.70
C VAL A 171 -5.97 8.29 3.35
N ALA A 172 -7.03 7.70 2.76
CA ALA A 172 -8.25 8.44 2.43
C ALA A 172 -9.02 8.86 3.69
N TYR A 173 -9.02 8.05 4.75
CA TYR A 173 -9.71 8.37 6.01
C TYR A 173 -9.02 9.52 6.74
N VAL A 174 -7.68 9.51 6.80
CA VAL A 174 -6.89 10.61 7.37
C VAL A 174 -7.08 11.90 6.57
N ALA A 175 -7.05 11.83 5.24
CA ALA A 175 -7.35 12.98 4.40
C ALA A 175 -8.77 13.52 4.63
N ARG A 176 -9.77 12.64 4.77
CA ARG A 176 -11.15 13.02 5.08
C ARG A 176 -11.28 13.66 6.46
N PHE A 177 -10.54 13.16 7.47
CA PHE A 177 -10.49 13.79 8.79
C PHE A 177 -9.93 15.22 8.69
N GLY A 178 -8.84 15.43 7.95
CA GLY A 178 -8.27 16.75 7.71
C GLY A 178 -9.23 17.72 7.02
N GLU A 179 -9.93 17.24 6.00
CA GLU A 179 -10.98 18.01 5.33
C GLU A 179 -12.12 18.40 6.31
N ALA A 180 -12.58 17.46 7.14
CA ALA A 180 -13.62 17.72 8.12
C ALA A 180 -13.16 18.77 9.17
N LEU A 181 -11.92 18.68 9.64
CA LEU A 181 -11.33 19.64 10.55
C LEU A 181 -11.28 21.05 9.94
N ALA A 182 -10.84 21.16 8.67
CA ALA A 182 -10.84 22.42 7.93
C ALA A 182 -12.24 23.03 7.80
N ARG A 183 -13.22 22.22 7.40
CA ARG A 183 -14.62 22.67 7.27
C ARG A 183 -15.22 23.14 8.60
N SER A 184 -14.88 22.48 9.71
CA SER A 184 -15.30 22.92 11.05
C SER A 184 -14.67 24.25 11.42
N GLY A 185 -13.38 24.47 11.10
CA GLY A 185 -12.71 25.76 11.28
C GLY A 185 -13.35 26.88 10.45
N GLU A 186 -13.73 26.58 9.20
CA GLU A 186 -14.44 27.51 8.33
C GLU A 186 -15.82 27.90 8.91
N ALA A 187 -16.57 26.91 9.39
CA ALA A 187 -17.86 27.13 10.04
C ALA A 187 -17.76 28.00 11.32
N LEU A 188 -16.60 28.01 11.96
CA LEU A 188 -16.28 28.84 13.13
C LEU A 188 -15.67 30.19 12.77
N GLY A 189 -15.60 30.54 11.48
CA GLY A 189 -15.24 31.88 11.01
C GLY A 189 -13.82 32.02 10.43
N LEU A 190 -13.08 30.95 10.26
CA LEU A 190 -11.82 31.02 9.50
C LEU A 190 -12.12 31.21 8.00
N ARG A 191 -11.23 31.90 7.29
CA ARG A 191 -11.28 31.92 5.83
C ARG A 191 -10.94 30.52 5.30
N SER A 192 -11.64 30.07 4.24
CA SER A 192 -11.51 28.71 3.69
C SER A 192 -10.05 28.27 3.47
N VAL A 193 -9.26 29.09 2.78
CA VAL A 193 -7.83 28.81 2.54
C VAL A 193 -7.05 28.67 3.84
N GLN A 194 -7.32 29.50 4.83
CA GLN A 194 -6.66 29.46 6.14
C GLN A 194 -7.05 28.21 6.92
N ALA A 195 -8.34 27.84 6.92
CA ALA A 195 -8.83 26.63 7.59
C ALA A 195 -8.17 25.37 7.00
N GLN A 196 -8.07 25.29 5.68
CA GLN A 196 -7.40 24.20 4.99
C GLN A 196 -5.92 24.10 5.37
N MET A 197 -5.17 25.20 5.24
CA MET A 197 -3.73 25.22 5.58
C MET A 197 -3.46 24.82 7.03
N VAL A 198 -4.27 25.30 7.97
CA VAL A 198 -4.11 24.98 9.40
C VAL A 198 -4.39 23.50 9.66
N ALA A 199 -5.44 22.93 9.09
CA ALA A 199 -5.79 21.54 9.27
C ALA A 199 -4.72 20.61 8.65
N GLU A 200 -4.27 20.90 7.43
CA GLU A 200 -3.20 20.14 6.75
C GLU A 200 -1.90 20.19 7.56
N GLN A 201 -1.48 21.37 8.00
CA GLN A 201 -0.25 21.51 8.80
C GLN A 201 -0.36 20.83 10.17
N THR A 202 -1.55 20.78 10.76
CA THR A 202 -1.78 20.05 12.02
C THR A 202 -1.58 18.55 11.83
N LEU A 203 -2.12 17.96 10.75
CA LEU A 203 -1.90 16.54 10.45
C LEU A 203 -0.41 16.22 10.21
N ILE A 204 0.24 17.01 9.35
CA ILE A 204 1.66 16.84 9.02
C ILE A 204 2.51 16.97 10.30
N GLY A 205 2.28 18.01 11.10
CA GLY A 205 3.02 18.27 12.32
C GLY A 205 2.83 17.18 13.38
N THR A 206 1.61 16.67 13.54
CA THR A 206 1.32 15.57 14.49
C THR A 206 2.06 14.28 14.08
N GLY A 207 2.03 13.92 12.82
CA GLY A 207 2.78 12.76 12.32
C GLY A 207 4.29 12.93 12.46
N ALA A 208 4.81 14.10 12.09
CA ALA A 208 6.23 14.42 12.23
C ALA A 208 6.70 14.41 13.70
N PHE A 209 5.88 14.94 14.61
CA PHE A 209 6.17 14.92 16.05
C PHE A 209 6.21 13.50 16.59
N ALA A 210 5.24 12.65 16.23
CA ALA A 210 5.23 11.24 16.61
C ALA A 210 6.48 10.51 16.12
N ALA A 211 6.86 10.72 14.86
CA ALA A 211 8.04 10.09 14.27
C ALA A 211 9.35 10.55 14.94
N ALA A 212 9.47 11.84 15.25
CA ALA A 212 10.67 12.42 15.87
C ALA A 212 10.85 11.99 17.33
N THR A 213 9.73 11.80 18.07
CA THR A 213 9.76 11.49 19.50
C THR A 213 9.60 10.02 19.83
N GLY A 214 9.12 9.20 18.86
CA GLY A 214 8.69 7.82 19.11
C GLY A 214 7.43 7.71 19.98
N SER A 215 6.71 8.80 20.21
CA SER A 215 5.52 8.83 21.04
C SER A 215 4.32 8.17 20.36
N HIS A 216 3.54 7.39 21.12
CA HIS A 216 2.26 6.90 20.62
C HIS A 216 1.23 8.02 20.49
N MET A 217 0.32 7.90 19.51
CA MET A 217 -0.73 8.91 19.27
C MET A 217 -1.57 9.21 20.51
N ALA A 218 -1.87 8.20 21.33
CA ALA A 218 -2.59 8.38 22.60
C ALA A 218 -1.81 9.22 23.61
N ASP A 219 -0.49 9.12 23.63
CA ASP A 219 0.38 9.92 24.53
C ASP A 219 0.42 11.39 24.06
N ILE A 220 0.50 11.60 22.75
CA ILE A 220 0.45 12.95 22.17
C ILE A 220 -0.88 13.62 22.51
N ALA A 221 -1.99 12.92 22.36
CA ALA A 221 -3.31 13.45 22.71
C ALA A 221 -3.39 13.85 24.20
N ARG A 222 -2.89 12.99 25.10
CA ARG A 222 -2.81 13.31 26.55
C ARG A 222 -1.89 14.47 26.85
N GLN A 223 -0.74 14.57 26.18
CA GLN A 223 0.23 15.63 26.41
C GLN A 223 -0.33 17.02 26.06
N VAL A 224 -1.17 17.12 25.05
CA VAL A 224 -1.79 18.37 24.61
C VAL A 224 -3.03 18.72 25.44
N ALA A 225 -3.66 17.75 26.10
CA ALA A 225 -4.85 17.92 26.91
C ALA A 225 -4.50 18.33 28.36
N SER A 226 -4.52 19.63 28.64
CA SER A 226 -4.42 20.10 30.03
C SER A 226 -5.72 19.85 30.80
N PRO A 227 -5.66 19.52 32.10
CA PRO A 227 -6.84 19.31 32.93
C PRO A 227 -7.79 20.51 32.90
N LYS A 228 -9.08 20.25 32.61
CA LYS A 228 -10.15 21.26 32.44
C LYS A 228 -9.89 22.25 31.30
N GLY A 229 -8.97 21.92 30.38
CA GLY A 229 -8.63 22.73 29.21
C GLY A 229 -9.57 22.52 28.04
N THR A 230 -9.42 23.35 27.02
CA THR A 230 -10.24 23.29 25.79
C THR A 230 -10.03 22.01 25.03
N THR A 231 -8.80 21.48 25.00
CA THR A 231 -8.46 20.22 24.31
C THR A 231 -9.14 19.03 24.99
N GLU A 232 -9.18 18.97 26.33
CA GLU A 232 -9.87 17.91 27.07
C GLU A 232 -11.36 17.87 26.72
N GLN A 233 -12.02 19.04 26.62
CA GLN A 233 -13.43 19.13 26.24
C GLN A 233 -13.67 18.66 24.78
N GLY A 234 -12.77 18.97 23.88
CA GLY A 234 -12.81 18.46 22.51
C GLY A 234 -12.62 16.94 22.43
N LEU A 235 -11.64 16.39 23.17
CA LEU A 235 -11.40 14.96 23.24
C LEU A 235 -12.59 14.21 23.84
N ALA A 236 -13.26 14.76 24.86
CA ALA A 236 -14.46 14.15 25.44
C ALA A 236 -15.58 13.93 24.41
N VAL A 237 -15.67 14.78 23.38
CA VAL A 237 -16.62 14.55 22.28
C VAL A 237 -16.17 13.42 21.35
N LEU A 238 -14.87 13.37 21.04
CA LEU A 238 -14.33 12.29 20.19
C LEU A 238 -14.37 10.93 20.88
N ASP A 239 -14.19 10.91 22.20
CA ASP A 239 -14.16 9.71 23.04
C ASP A 239 -15.55 9.27 23.53
N ALA A 240 -16.62 10.00 23.17
CA ALA A 240 -17.99 9.64 23.50
C ALA A 240 -18.37 8.25 22.95
N ALA A 241 -19.35 7.61 23.56
CA ALA A 241 -19.81 6.27 23.16
C ALA A 241 -20.27 6.15 21.71
N ASP A 242 -20.69 7.25 21.10
CA ASP A 242 -21.04 7.40 19.68
C ASP A 242 -20.00 8.21 18.87
N GLY A 243 -18.83 8.46 19.45
CA GLY A 243 -17.76 9.28 18.90
C GLY A 243 -16.92 8.62 17.81
N LEU A 244 -15.61 8.91 17.84
CA LEU A 244 -14.69 8.53 16.78
C LEU A 244 -14.49 7.01 16.65
N GLN A 245 -14.33 6.29 17.78
CA GLN A 245 -14.02 4.85 17.74
C GLN A 245 -15.10 4.04 17.03
N PRO A 246 -16.40 4.08 17.41
CA PRO A 246 -17.43 3.31 16.73
C PRO A 246 -17.65 3.76 15.28
N LEU A 247 -17.31 4.99 14.91
CA LEU A 247 -17.32 5.43 13.52
C LEU A 247 -16.22 4.73 12.71
N LEU A 248 -15.00 4.67 13.26
CA LEU A 248 -13.88 3.99 12.60
C LEU A 248 -14.12 2.48 12.51
N ASP A 249 -14.66 1.84 13.55
CA ASP A 249 -15.01 0.43 13.52
C ASP A 249 -15.93 0.12 12.35
N ARG A 250 -17.04 0.85 12.20
CA ARG A 250 -17.96 0.70 11.05
C ARG A 250 -17.30 0.99 9.72
N THR A 251 -16.37 1.94 9.67
CA THR A 251 -15.66 2.33 8.45
C THR A 251 -14.74 1.19 7.99
N LEU A 252 -13.96 0.62 8.91
CA LEU A 252 -13.06 -0.50 8.61
C LEU A 252 -13.84 -1.77 8.26
N ASP A 253 -14.91 -2.07 9.00
CA ASP A 253 -15.79 -3.21 8.71
C ASP A 253 -16.37 -3.14 7.29
N ALA A 254 -16.81 -1.96 6.86
CA ALA A 254 -17.32 -1.75 5.51
C ALA A 254 -16.24 -2.00 4.45
N ALA A 255 -15.00 -1.51 4.69
CA ALA A 255 -13.88 -1.72 3.77
C ALA A 255 -13.47 -3.21 3.69
N ILE A 256 -13.36 -3.89 4.84
CA ILE A 256 -13.01 -5.32 4.92
C ILE A 256 -14.08 -6.16 4.23
N ARG A 257 -15.37 -5.89 4.51
CA ARG A 257 -16.48 -6.58 3.85
C ARG A 257 -16.41 -6.44 2.34
N ARG A 258 -16.20 -5.23 1.81
CA ARG A 258 -16.06 -5.02 0.37
C ARG A 258 -14.84 -5.73 -0.22
N GLY A 259 -13.74 -5.80 0.52
CA GLY A 259 -12.55 -6.57 0.15
C GLY A 259 -12.85 -8.07 -0.01
N LYS A 260 -13.63 -8.65 0.92
CA LYS A 260 -14.06 -10.06 0.85
C LYS A 260 -15.01 -10.31 -0.31
N GLU A 261 -15.94 -9.38 -0.60
CA GLU A 261 -16.84 -9.47 -1.76
C GLU A 261 -16.05 -9.49 -3.07
N LEU A 262 -15.06 -8.59 -3.22
CA LEU A 262 -14.19 -8.54 -4.40
C LEU A 262 -13.38 -9.83 -4.57
N ALA A 263 -12.90 -10.42 -3.48
CA ALA A 263 -12.20 -11.70 -3.51
C ALA A 263 -13.13 -12.85 -3.94
N ALA A 264 -14.37 -12.88 -3.46
CA ALA A 264 -15.36 -13.87 -3.87
C ALA A 264 -15.77 -13.70 -5.34
N GLU A 265 -15.96 -12.46 -5.82
CA GLU A 265 -16.23 -12.15 -7.21
C GLU A 265 -15.08 -12.59 -8.14
N ALA A 266 -13.83 -12.48 -7.68
CA ALA A 266 -12.66 -12.94 -8.44
C ALA A 266 -12.61 -14.47 -8.49
N ALA A 267 -12.81 -15.15 -7.34
CA ALA A 267 -12.81 -16.62 -7.27
C ALA A 267 -13.94 -17.27 -8.07
N ALA A 268 -15.09 -16.61 -8.22
CA ALA A 268 -16.20 -17.13 -9.04
C ALA A 268 -15.93 -17.08 -10.56
N ARG A 269 -14.84 -16.48 -10.99
CA ARG A 269 -14.40 -16.45 -12.41
C ARG A 269 -13.31 -17.50 -12.70
N ASP A 270 -12.76 -18.11 -11.65
CA ASP A 270 -11.82 -19.23 -11.71
C ASP A 270 -12.56 -20.54 -11.93
#